data_8fbe502de7cc9628dbc2ea35d52bfa5a
#
_entry.id   8fbe502de7cc9628dbc2ea35d52bfa5a
#
_cell.length_a   1.000
_cell.length_b   1.000
_cell.length_c   1.000
_cell.angle_alpha   90.00
_cell.angle_beta   90.00
_cell.angle_gamma   90.00
#
_symmetry.space_group_name_H-M   'P 1'
#
loop_
_entity.id
_entity.type
_entity.pdbx_description
1 polymer ?
#
loop_
_entity_poly.entity_id
_entity_poly.type
_entity_poly.pdbx_seq_one_letter_code
_entity_poly.pdbx_strand_id
1 'polypeptide(L)'
;MATITFCYKTDVPFNEEYYRNKHLTWCNEVLKPLGMQRYQVTKFLQAMDGSKPPYQLTTTLYFESRAALQSVLQSEVSQEGLKDLVNFYEGVPEIFLGEVVYQ
;
A
#
# COMPACT_ATOMS: atom_id res chain seq x y z
N MET A 1 14.45 -6.24 -6.03
CA MET A 1 13.00 -6.16 -5.90
C MET A 1 12.61 -4.76 -5.47
N ALA A 2 11.71 -4.15 -6.18
CA ALA A 2 11.27 -2.78 -5.90
C ALA A 2 10.00 -2.79 -5.05
N THR A 3 9.83 -1.76 -4.22
CA THR A 3 8.68 -1.67 -3.33
C THR A 3 8.01 -0.32 -3.44
N ILE A 4 6.70 -0.30 -3.14
CA ILE A 4 5.97 0.91 -2.86
C ILE A 4 5.23 0.70 -1.55
N THR A 5 5.38 1.64 -0.60
CA THR A 5 4.79 1.53 0.72
C THR A 5 3.83 2.69 0.94
N PHE A 6 2.61 2.34 1.34
CA PHE A 6 1.57 3.31 1.69
C PHE A 6 1.44 3.35 3.20
N CYS A 7 1.56 4.54 3.78
CA CYS A 7 1.47 4.73 5.22
C CYS A 7 0.22 5.53 5.54
N TYR A 8 -0.70 4.92 6.29
CA TYR A 8 -2.00 5.51 6.65
C TYR A 8 -1.95 6.02 8.07
N LYS A 9 -2.20 7.32 8.26
CA LYS A 9 -2.04 7.97 9.55
C LYS A 9 -3.06 7.53 10.57
N THR A 10 -2.62 7.47 11.82
CA THR A 10 -3.47 7.19 12.98
C THR A 10 -4.51 8.31 13.14
N ASP A 11 -5.68 7.95 13.67
CA ASP A 11 -6.80 8.87 13.94
C ASP A 11 -7.50 9.42 12.69
N VAL A 12 -7.17 8.89 11.52
CA VAL A 12 -7.90 9.17 10.29
C VAL A 12 -8.80 7.96 10.01
N PRO A 13 -10.10 8.17 9.76
CA PRO A 13 -11.00 7.03 9.51
C PRO A 13 -10.53 6.15 8.37
N PHE A 14 -10.55 4.85 8.62
CA PHE A 14 -10.08 3.83 7.67
C PHE A 14 -11.06 2.67 7.66
N ASN A 15 -11.63 2.36 6.52
CA ASN A 15 -12.56 1.25 6.34
C ASN A 15 -11.79 -0.02 5.99
N GLU A 16 -11.39 -0.79 7.01
CA GLU A 16 -10.61 -2.01 6.82
C GLU A 16 -11.37 -3.08 6.05
N GLU A 17 -12.68 -3.18 6.23
CA GLU A 17 -13.48 -4.18 5.55
C GLU A 17 -13.48 -3.94 4.04
N TYR A 18 -13.72 -2.70 3.61
CA TYR A 18 -13.65 -2.34 2.20
C TYR A 18 -12.25 -2.57 1.65
N TYR A 19 -11.25 -2.14 2.40
CA TYR A 19 -9.85 -2.24 1.99
C TYR A 19 -9.47 -3.70 1.71
N ARG A 20 -9.77 -4.59 2.66
CA ARG A 20 -9.45 -6.00 2.53
C ARG A 20 -10.24 -6.69 1.43
N ASN A 21 -11.55 -6.46 1.38
CA ASN A 21 -12.44 -7.21 0.50
C ASN A 21 -12.52 -6.68 -0.92
N LYS A 22 -12.27 -5.38 -1.11
CA LYS A 22 -12.41 -4.74 -2.43
C LYS A 22 -11.07 -4.26 -2.98
N HIS A 23 -10.39 -3.38 -2.24
CA HIS A 23 -9.18 -2.75 -2.75
C HIS A 23 -8.04 -3.73 -2.92
N LEU A 24 -7.71 -4.52 -1.90
CA LEU A 24 -6.61 -5.49 -1.99
C LEU A 24 -6.91 -6.60 -2.98
N THR A 25 -8.16 -7.01 -3.11
CA THR A 25 -8.56 -7.99 -4.12
C THR A 25 -8.29 -7.44 -5.52
N TRP A 26 -8.67 -6.19 -5.76
CA TRP A 26 -8.39 -5.52 -7.02
C TRP A 26 -6.89 -5.43 -7.29
N CYS A 27 -6.12 -5.00 -6.29
CA CYS A 27 -4.66 -4.93 -6.41
C CYS A 27 -4.07 -6.27 -6.82
N ASN A 28 -4.50 -7.34 -6.17
CA ASN A 28 -3.97 -8.67 -6.44
C ASN A 28 -4.29 -9.13 -7.86
N GLU A 29 -5.52 -8.91 -8.31
CA GLU A 29 -5.95 -9.32 -9.66
C GLU A 29 -5.28 -8.51 -10.76
N VAL A 30 -5.15 -7.21 -10.57
CA VAL A 30 -4.68 -6.30 -11.61
C VAL A 30 -3.16 -6.17 -11.63
N LEU A 31 -2.51 -6.14 -10.46
CA LEU A 31 -1.08 -5.85 -10.37
C LEU A 31 -0.19 -7.07 -10.50
N LYS A 32 -0.67 -8.26 -10.15
CA LYS A 32 0.13 -9.48 -10.32
C LYS A 32 0.60 -9.70 -11.76
N PRO A 33 -0.28 -9.60 -12.75
CA PRO A 33 0.16 -9.73 -14.14
C PRO A 33 1.16 -8.66 -14.57
N LEU A 34 1.21 -7.55 -13.83
CA LEU A 34 2.09 -6.42 -14.15
C LEU A 34 3.40 -6.45 -13.37
N GLY A 35 3.68 -7.52 -12.63
CA GLY A 35 4.96 -7.72 -11.97
C GLY A 35 4.93 -7.63 -10.45
N MET A 36 3.76 -7.47 -9.83
CA MET A 36 3.68 -7.53 -8.38
C MET A 36 3.86 -8.98 -7.91
N GLN A 37 4.84 -9.19 -7.03
CA GLN A 37 5.13 -10.52 -6.50
C GLN A 37 4.23 -10.86 -5.33
N ARG A 38 4.06 -9.90 -4.43
CA ARG A 38 3.23 -10.05 -3.23
C ARG A 38 2.97 -8.68 -2.63
N TYR A 39 2.07 -8.64 -1.66
CA TYR A 39 1.88 -7.48 -0.83
C TYR A 39 1.90 -7.89 0.63
N GLN A 40 2.10 -6.92 1.51
CA GLN A 40 2.08 -7.15 2.94
C GLN A 40 1.44 -5.96 3.63
N VAL A 41 0.45 -6.24 4.48
CA VAL A 41 -0.24 -5.21 5.26
C VAL A 41 0.14 -5.40 6.72
N THR A 42 0.60 -4.33 7.36
CA THR A 42 0.93 -4.34 8.78
C THR A 42 0.04 -3.36 9.51
N LYS A 43 -0.66 -3.85 10.51
CA LYS A 43 -1.45 -3.00 11.41
C LYS A 43 -0.64 -2.79 12.68
N PHE A 44 -0.40 -1.53 13.03
CA PHE A 44 0.41 -1.22 14.20
C PHE A 44 -0.44 -1.25 15.46
N LEU A 45 0.06 -1.93 16.48
CA LEU A 45 -0.64 -2.08 17.76
C LEU A 45 -0.27 -0.96 18.71
N GLN A 46 1.03 -0.65 18.79
CA GLN A 46 1.55 0.40 19.67
C GLN A 46 3.02 0.65 19.32
N ALA A 47 3.55 1.79 19.72
CA ALA A 47 4.98 2.05 19.65
C ALA A 47 5.68 1.24 20.74
N MET A 48 7.01 1.12 20.63
CA MET A 48 7.78 0.32 21.58
C MET A 48 7.61 0.80 23.03
N ASP A 49 7.45 2.10 23.22
CA ASP A 49 7.27 2.70 24.55
C ASP A 49 5.80 2.66 25.03
N GLY A 50 4.92 1.99 24.28
CA GLY A 50 3.51 1.89 24.62
C GLY A 50 2.65 3.02 24.10
N SER A 51 3.25 4.03 23.49
CA SER A 51 2.50 5.18 22.97
C SER A 51 1.82 4.83 21.63
N LYS A 52 0.97 5.75 21.18
CA LYS A 52 0.23 5.60 19.94
C LYS A 52 1.16 5.83 18.74
N PRO A 53 1.25 4.87 17.79
CA PRO A 53 2.09 5.08 16.62
C PRO A 53 1.54 6.14 15.69
N PRO A 54 2.39 6.82 14.89
CA PRO A 54 1.93 7.85 13.95
C PRO A 54 1.12 7.28 12.79
N TYR A 55 1.30 5.99 12.49
CA TYR A 55 0.55 5.31 11.43
C TYR A 55 -0.24 4.18 12.04
N GLN A 56 -1.48 4.00 11.59
CA GLN A 56 -2.31 2.88 12.03
C GLN A 56 -2.05 1.63 11.19
N LEU A 57 -1.61 1.81 9.94
CA LEU A 57 -1.49 0.71 9.01
C LEU A 57 -0.52 1.10 7.89
N THR A 58 0.28 0.15 7.45
CA THR A 58 1.11 0.30 6.25
C THR A 58 0.88 -0.87 5.32
N THR A 59 0.97 -0.60 4.01
CA THR A 59 0.89 -1.61 2.99
C THR A 59 2.10 -1.50 2.09
N THR A 60 2.82 -2.59 1.92
CA THR A 60 3.96 -2.63 1.00
C THR A 60 3.64 -3.58 -0.14
N LEU A 61 3.77 -3.08 -1.37
CA LEU A 61 3.66 -3.90 -2.58
C LEU A 61 5.08 -4.18 -3.08
N TYR A 62 5.35 -5.45 -3.38
CA TYR A 62 6.66 -5.89 -3.85
C TYR A 62 6.58 -6.22 -5.33
N PHE A 63 7.40 -5.53 -6.13
CA PHE A 63 7.47 -5.76 -7.58
C PHE A 63 8.78 -6.44 -7.95
N GLU A 64 8.76 -7.25 -9.01
CA GLU A 64 9.91 -8.01 -9.45
C GLU A 64 11.10 -7.14 -9.82
N SER A 65 10.85 -5.90 -10.29
CA SER A 65 11.91 -4.98 -10.71
C SER A 65 11.45 -3.54 -10.60
N ARG A 66 12.41 -2.63 -10.61
CA ARG A 66 12.13 -1.20 -10.65
C ARG A 66 11.39 -0.83 -11.94
N ALA A 67 11.75 -1.46 -13.05
CA ALA A 67 11.10 -1.20 -14.34
C ALA A 67 9.62 -1.59 -14.29
N ALA A 68 9.29 -2.73 -13.68
CA ALA A 68 7.89 -3.15 -13.54
C ALA A 68 7.11 -2.16 -12.69
N LEU A 69 7.66 -1.71 -11.56
CA LEU A 69 7.01 -0.73 -10.70
C LEU A 69 6.81 0.59 -11.44
N GLN A 70 7.82 1.10 -12.12
CA GLN A 70 7.71 2.35 -12.87
C GLN A 70 6.67 2.26 -13.97
N SER A 71 6.58 1.12 -14.64
CA SER A 71 5.58 0.89 -15.67
C SER A 71 4.17 1.02 -15.10
N VAL A 72 3.92 0.46 -13.91
CA VAL A 72 2.63 0.58 -13.23
C VAL A 72 2.35 2.04 -12.84
N LEU A 73 3.35 2.72 -12.28
CA LEU A 73 3.19 4.10 -11.83
C LEU A 73 2.89 5.06 -12.99
N GLN A 74 3.34 4.74 -14.18
CA GLN A 74 3.10 5.55 -15.38
C GLN A 74 1.83 5.16 -16.11
N SER A 75 1.16 4.10 -15.68
CA SER A 75 -0.06 3.60 -16.33
C SER A 75 -1.31 4.14 -15.66
N GLU A 76 -2.47 3.95 -16.33
CA GLU A 76 -3.76 4.32 -15.78
C GLU A 76 -4.13 3.48 -14.55
N VAL A 77 -3.53 2.31 -14.40
CA VAL A 77 -3.78 1.42 -13.27
C VAL A 77 -3.47 2.11 -11.94
N SER A 78 -2.37 2.87 -11.87
CA SER A 78 -2.02 3.59 -10.65
C SER A 78 -3.07 4.65 -10.30
N GLN A 79 -3.63 5.31 -11.31
CA GLN A 79 -4.68 6.30 -11.10
C GLN A 79 -5.97 5.66 -10.60
N GLU A 80 -6.33 4.49 -11.12
CA GLU A 80 -7.49 3.75 -10.65
C GLU A 80 -7.35 3.39 -9.18
N GLY A 81 -6.18 2.92 -8.78
CA GLY A 81 -5.91 2.59 -7.39
C GLY A 81 -6.02 3.81 -6.47
N LEU A 82 -5.51 4.95 -6.91
CA LEU A 82 -5.60 6.19 -6.14
C LEU A 82 -7.02 6.73 -6.07
N LYS A 83 -7.81 6.57 -7.11
CA LYS A 83 -9.22 6.97 -7.09
C LYS A 83 -10.03 6.17 -6.08
N ASP A 84 -9.68 4.92 -5.87
CA ASP A 84 -10.38 4.05 -4.93
C ASP A 84 -10.10 4.42 -3.47
N LEU A 85 -9.07 5.23 -3.23
CA LEU A 85 -8.66 5.64 -1.88
C LEU A 85 -9.82 6.24 -1.08
N VAL A 86 -10.64 7.07 -1.71
CA VAL A 86 -11.74 7.76 -1.02
C VAL A 86 -12.76 6.79 -0.43
N ASN A 87 -12.78 5.55 -0.88
CA ASN A 87 -13.72 4.55 -0.42
C ASN A 87 -13.26 3.87 0.88
N PHE A 88 -11.99 4.02 1.27
CA PHE A 88 -11.51 3.37 2.49
C PHE A 88 -10.70 4.27 3.43
N TYR A 89 -10.25 5.43 2.98
CA TYR A 89 -9.40 6.30 3.81
C TYR A 89 -9.77 7.77 3.60
N GLU A 90 -10.00 8.50 4.69
CA GLU A 90 -10.44 9.88 4.62
C GLU A 90 -9.30 10.90 4.64
N GLY A 91 -8.08 10.45 4.36
CA GLY A 91 -6.91 11.32 4.31
C GLY A 91 -6.08 11.06 3.07
N VAL A 92 -4.85 11.57 3.10
CA VAL A 92 -3.87 11.34 2.05
C VAL A 92 -2.73 10.52 2.65
N PRO A 93 -2.48 9.29 2.17
CA PRO A 93 -1.39 8.49 2.71
C PRO A 93 -0.04 9.06 2.30
N GLU A 94 0.98 8.78 3.11
CA GLU A 94 2.34 9.01 2.70
C GLU A 94 2.78 7.79 1.88
N ILE A 95 3.43 8.04 0.74
CA ILE A 95 3.78 6.96 -0.19
C ILE A 95 5.28 7.04 -0.46
N PHE A 96 5.96 5.91 -0.26
CA PHE A 96 7.41 5.82 -0.45
C PHE A 96 7.77 4.72 -1.42
N LEU A 97 8.71 5.03 -2.31
CA LEU A 97 9.29 4.04 -3.21
C LEU A 97 10.59 3.55 -2.60
N GLY A 98 10.84 2.27 -2.69
CA GLY A 98 12.03 1.67 -2.08
C GLY A 98 12.55 0.51 -2.87
N GLU A 99 13.63 -0.06 -2.36
CA GLU A 99 14.27 -1.22 -2.94
C GLU A 99 14.68 -2.15 -1.81
N VAL A 100 14.42 -3.44 -1.98
CA VAL A 100 14.86 -4.43 -0.99
C VAL A 100 16.36 -4.60 -1.16
N VAL A 101 17.13 -4.20 -0.17
CA VAL A 101 18.60 -4.30 -0.20
C VAL A 101 19.14 -5.43 0.67
N TYR A 102 18.35 -5.83 1.67
CA TYR A 102 18.70 -6.97 2.55
C TYR A 102 17.42 -7.76 2.86
N GLN A 103 17.57 -9.07 2.92
CA GLN A 103 16.46 -9.92 3.38
C GLN A 103 16.98 -11.30 3.82
#